data_1ec0edd1de2d35ac0f5c57894633e45d
#
_entry.id   1ec0edd1de2d35ac0f5c57894633e45d
#
_cell.length_a   1.000
_cell.length_b   1.000
_cell.length_c   1.000
_cell.angle_alpha   90.00
_cell.angle_beta   90.00
_cell.angle_gamma   90.00
#
_symmetry.space_group_name_H-M   'P 1'
#
loop_
_entity.id
_entity.type
_entity.pdbx_description
1 polymer ?
#
loop_
_entity_poly.entity_id
_entity_poly.type
_entity_poly.pdbx_seq_one_letter_code
_entity_poly.pdbx_strand_id
1 'polypeptide(L)'
;MRFLSKFLILFLSLHVAITVVAYFYGFSFTFPFIMTEGTYVPEHRLQALRLSTFTTFVYFSFRYLLFGSEKLHPIQFLGVSLFNLGVLGGLCLYVNDINDSSEYFLVPFFILSSIILYNATTVSYTHLTLPTNREV
;
A
#
# COMPACT_ATOMS: atom_id res chain seq x y z
N MET A 1 -13.80 -5.78 -11.62
CA MET A 1 -12.99 -4.80 -10.86
C MET A 1 -13.32 -4.74 -9.38
N ARG A 2 -14.57 -4.56 -8.97
CA ARG A 2 -14.94 -4.50 -7.52
C ARG A 2 -14.57 -5.73 -6.70
N PHE A 3 -14.64 -6.93 -7.28
CA PHE A 3 -14.26 -8.16 -6.59
C PHE A 3 -12.75 -8.24 -6.38
N LEU A 4 -11.96 -7.91 -7.41
CA LEU A 4 -10.51 -7.93 -7.36
C LEU A 4 -9.95 -6.94 -6.32
N SER A 5 -10.49 -5.72 -6.26
CA SER A 5 -10.07 -4.74 -5.27
C SER A 5 -10.43 -5.15 -3.82
N LYS A 6 -11.61 -5.72 -3.61
CA LYS A 6 -11.99 -6.25 -2.29
C LYS A 6 -11.11 -7.43 -1.86
N PHE A 7 -10.82 -8.34 -2.79
CA PHE A 7 -9.91 -9.46 -2.54
C PHE A 7 -8.51 -8.97 -2.19
N LEU A 8 -7.99 -8.01 -2.95
CA LEU A 8 -6.67 -7.41 -2.71
C LEU A 8 -6.59 -6.74 -1.34
N ILE A 9 -7.60 -5.94 -0.96
CA ILE A 9 -7.66 -5.29 0.33
C ILE A 9 -7.70 -6.32 1.46
N LEU A 10 -8.53 -7.35 1.32
CA LEU A 10 -8.62 -8.43 2.30
C LEU A 10 -7.29 -9.16 2.46
N PHE A 11 -6.65 -9.50 1.35
CA PHE A 11 -5.35 -10.16 1.32
C PHE A 11 -4.27 -9.34 2.04
N LEU A 12 -4.13 -8.05 1.68
CA LEU A 12 -3.15 -7.15 2.29
C LEU A 12 -3.45 -6.91 3.77
N SER A 13 -4.72 -6.72 4.14
CA SER A 13 -5.11 -6.52 5.53
C SER A 13 -4.83 -7.73 6.40
N LEU A 14 -5.13 -8.92 5.89
CA LEU A 14 -4.86 -10.18 6.59
C LEU A 14 -3.36 -10.40 6.75
N HIS A 15 -2.57 -10.12 5.70
CA HIS A 15 -1.12 -10.21 5.75
C HIS A 15 -0.54 -9.30 6.85
N VAL A 16 -0.95 -8.04 6.89
CA VAL A 16 -0.49 -7.07 7.90
C VAL A 16 -0.92 -7.51 9.31
N ALA A 17 -2.17 -7.97 9.47
CA ALA A 17 -2.66 -8.44 10.76
C ALA A 17 -1.85 -9.65 11.27
N ILE A 18 -1.56 -10.62 10.41
CA ILE A 18 -0.70 -11.77 10.76
C ILE A 18 0.71 -11.30 11.12
N THR A 19 1.28 -10.36 10.38
CA THR A 19 2.61 -9.81 10.69
C THR A 19 2.66 -9.18 12.08
N VAL A 20 1.65 -8.41 12.44
CA VAL A 20 1.56 -7.78 13.77
C VAL A 20 1.48 -8.84 14.88
N VAL A 21 0.62 -9.83 14.71
CA VAL A 21 0.44 -10.91 15.71
C VAL A 21 1.72 -11.74 15.82
N ALA A 22 2.31 -12.16 14.69
CA ALA A 22 3.53 -12.95 14.66
C ALA A 22 4.68 -12.28 15.43
N TYR A 23 4.83 -10.97 15.29
CA TYR A 23 5.86 -10.20 16.00
C TYR A 23 5.81 -10.41 17.52
N PHE A 24 4.61 -10.37 18.12
CA PHE A 24 4.45 -10.55 19.57
C PHE A 24 4.74 -11.98 20.04
N TYR A 25 4.71 -12.96 19.14
CA TYR A 25 5.11 -14.34 19.41
C TYR A 25 6.59 -14.62 19.07
N GLY A 26 7.35 -13.62 18.67
CA GLY A 26 8.78 -13.76 18.34
C GLY A 26 9.06 -14.33 16.95
N PHE A 27 8.09 -14.27 16.05
CA PHE A 27 8.24 -14.66 14.65
C PHE A 27 8.24 -13.43 13.75
N SER A 28 8.98 -13.49 12.64
CA SER A 28 8.83 -12.53 11.56
C SER A 28 8.05 -13.18 10.41
N PHE A 29 6.99 -12.50 10.00
CA PHE A 29 6.17 -12.89 8.86
C PHE A 29 6.37 -11.88 7.74
N THR A 30 7.01 -12.31 6.65
CA THR A 30 7.37 -11.44 5.54
C THR A 30 6.62 -11.81 4.28
N PHE A 31 6.35 -10.81 3.46
CA PHE A 31 5.71 -11.00 2.18
C PHE A 31 6.56 -11.90 1.25
N PRO A 32 6.00 -12.83 0.45
CA PRO A 32 4.56 -13.14 0.32
C PRO A 32 3.95 -13.97 1.45
N PHE A 33 4.62 -14.96 2.01
CA PHE A 33 4.16 -15.85 3.08
C PHE A 33 5.34 -16.60 3.72
N ILE A 34 6.42 -15.91 4.03
CA ILE A 34 7.60 -16.48 4.64
C ILE A 34 7.55 -16.23 6.15
N MET A 35 7.52 -17.29 6.93
CA MET A 35 7.60 -17.24 8.38
C MET A 35 8.98 -17.74 8.82
N THR A 36 9.66 -16.93 9.62
CA THR A 36 10.98 -17.26 10.18
C THR A 36 10.97 -17.04 11.68
N GLU A 37 11.73 -17.86 12.40
CA GLU A 37 11.97 -17.66 13.83
C GLU A 37 12.83 -16.40 14.04
N GLY A 38 12.49 -15.61 15.05
CA GLY A 38 13.13 -14.34 15.33
C GLY A 38 12.46 -13.15 14.66
N THR A 39 12.81 -11.96 15.10
CA THR A 39 12.22 -10.69 14.65
C THR A 39 13.07 -9.98 13.59
N TYR A 40 13.97 -10.69 12.95
CA TYR A 40 14.85 -10.10 11.94
C TYR A 40 14.07 -9.82 10.64
N VAL A 41 14.08 -8.58 10.24
CA VAL A 41 13.60 -8.14 8.92
C VAL A 41 14.76 -7.50 8.17
N PRO A 42 14.97 -7.80 6.89
CA PRO A 42 16.04 -7.19 6.10
C PRO A 42 15.96 -5.66 6.15
N GLU A 43 17.10 -5.00 6.32
CA GLU A 43 17.17 -3.56 6.51
C GLU A 43 16.58 -2.77 5.33
N HIS A 44 16.84 -3.21 4.10
CA HIS A 44 16.28 -2.57 2.90
C HIS A 44 14.74 -2.57 2.87
N ARG A 45 14.09 -3.62 3.40
CA ARG A 45 12.63 -3.68 3.52
C ARG A 45 12.11 -2.72 4.58
N LEU A 46 12.79 -2.63 5.72
CA LEU A 46 12.45 -1.66 6.77
C LEU A 46 12.61 -0.22 6.29
N GLN A 47 13.69 0.07 5.57
CA GLN A 47 13.90 1.39 4.98
C GLN A 47 12.84 1.71 3.92
N ALA A 48 12.49 0.78 3.05
CA ALA A 48 11.42 0.97 2.07
C ALA A 48 10.08 1.32 2.73
N LEU A 49 9.69 0.59 3.77
CA LEU A 49 8.48 0.86 4.55
C LEU A 49 8.52 2.24 5.21
N ARG A 50 9.63 2.57 5.86
CA ARG A 50 9.83 3.86 6.53
C ARG A 50 9.71 5.03 5.55
N LEU A 51 10.44 4.98 4.44
CA LEU A 51 10.44 6.03 3.42
C LEU A 51 9.07 6.17 2.76
N SER A 52 8.41 5.06 2.41
CA SER A 52 7.08 5.08 1.80
C SER A 52 6.03 5.69 2.73
N THR A 53 6.08 5.36 4.03
CA THR A 53 5.18 5.91 5.04
C THR A 53 5.38 7.43 5.18
N PHE A 54 6.62 7.88 5.28
CA PHE A 54 6.92 9.31 5.40
C PHE A 54 6.51 10.08 4.14
N THR A 55 6.80 9.55 2.96
CA THR A 55 6.40 10.17 1.69
C THR A 55 4.87 10.24 1.55
N THR A 56 4.16 9.23 2.01
CA THR A 56 2.69 9.22 2.04
C THR A 56 2.14 10.32 2.96
N PHE A 57 2.71 10.48 4.15
CA PHE A 57 2.32 11.58 5.05
C PHE A 57 2.61 12.95 4.43
N VAL A 58 3.76 13.12 3.81
CA VAL A 58 4.11 14.37 3.11
C VAL A 58 3.10 14.66 2.00
N TYR A 59 2.76 13.67 1.18
CA TYR A 59 1.79 13.82 0.10
C TYR A 59 0.42 14.30 0.62
N PHE A 60 -0.13 13.66 1.63
CA PHE A 60 -1.44 14.03 2.18
C PHE A 60 -1.41 15.36 2.94
N SER A 61 -0.29 15.69 3.59
CA SER A 61 -0.09 16.99 4.25
C SER A 61 -0.11 18.12 3.23
N PHE A 62 0.65 18.01 2.15
CA PHE A 62 0.66 19.00 1.08
C PHE A 62 -0.70 19.11 0.38
N ARG A 63 -1.34 17.98 0.13
CA ARG A 63 -2.68 17.97 -0.45
C ARG A 63 -3.68 18.72 0.42
N TYR A 64 -3.64 18.52 1.74
CA TYR A 64 -4.48 19.24 2.68
C TYR A 64 -4.21 20.75 2.68
N LEU A 65 -2.93 21.14 2.69
CA LEU A 65 -2.54 22.56 2.68
C LEU A 65 -2.96 23.28 1.40
N LEU A 66 -2.91 22.62 0.26
CA LEU A 66 -3.25 23.22 -1.03
C LEU A 66 -4.76 23.22 -1.34
N PHE A 67 -5.47 22.16 -0.97
CA PHE A 67 -6.86 21.92 -1.38
C PHE A 67 -7.85 21.87 -0.20
N GLY A 68 -7.38 21.94 1.03
CA GLY A 68 -8.21 21.88 2.23
C GLY A 68 -8.78 20.47 2.51
N SER A 69 -9.87 20.45 3.29
CA SER A 69 -10.51 19.20 3.72
C SER A 69 -11.45 18.62 2.64
N GLU A 70 -10.92 18.16 1.54
CA GLU A 70 -11.69 17.30 0.64
C GLU A 70 -11.94 15.94 1.29
N LYS A 71 -13.07 15.32 0.96
CA LYS A 71 -13.39 13.97 1.44
C LYS A 71 -12.34 12.98 0.93
N LEU A 72 -11.46 12.55 1.83
CA LEU A 72 -10.45 11.54 1.55
C LEU A 72 -11.08 10.15 1.71
N HIS A 73 -11.07 9.40 0.63
CA HIS A 73 -11.47 8.00 0.69
C HIS A 73 -10.33 7.16 1.30
N PRO A 74 -10.59 6.28 2.30
CA PRO A 74 -9.54 5.48 2.93
C PRO A 74 -8.69 4.67 1.95
N ILE A 75 -9.30 4.21 0.87
CA ILE A 75 -8.60 3.45 -0.19
C ILE A 75 -7.57 4.31 -0.93
N GLN A 76 -7.76 5.63 -1.02
CA GLN A 76 -6.75 6.52 -1.63
C GLN A 76 -5.45 6.54 -0.83
N PHE A 77 -5.56 6.57 0.51
CA PHE A 77 -4.38 6.48 1.37
C PHE A 77 -3.61 5.18 1.12
N LEU A 78 -4.32 4.06 1.10
CA LEU A 78 -3.73 2.75 0.84
C LEU A 78 -3.09 2.70 -0.56
N GLY A 79 -3.78 3.21 -1.58
CA GLY A 79 -3.27 3.27 -2.96
C GLY A 79 -1.99 4.08 -3.07
N VAL A 80 -1.93 5.27 -2.48
CA VAL A 80 -0.73 6.11 -2.46
C VAL A 80 0.41 5.45 -1.68
N SER A 81 0.11 4.82 -0.54
CA SER A 81 1.10 4.09 0.25
C SER A 81 1.73 2.94 -0.52
N LEU A 82 0.92 2.16 -1.24
CA LEU A 82 1.41 1.04 -2.07
C LEU A 82 2.23 1.54 -3.27
N PHE A 83 1.83 2.64 -3.90
CA PHE A 83 2.59 3.25 -4.98
C PHE A 83 3.98 3.69 -4.49
N ASN A 84 4.01 4.42 -3.37
CA ASN A 84 5.27 4.85 -2.77
C ASN A 84 6.14 3.67 -2.36
N LEU A 85 5.53 2.61 -1.79
CA LEU A 85 6.24 1.39 -1.42
C LEU A 85 6.86 0.69 -2.63
N GLY A 86 6.14 0.63 -3.75
CA GLY A 86 6.67 0.08 -5.01
C GLY A 86 7.85 0.88 -5.53
N VAL A 87 7.70 2.20 -5.66
CA VAL A 87 8.75 3.08 -6.22
C VAL A 87 9.97 3.15 -5.29
N LEU A 88 9.76 3.50 -4.02
CA LEU A 88 10.87 3.64 -3.06
C LEU A 88 11.48 2.29 -2.69
N GLY A 89 10.68 1.22 -2.66
CA GLY A 89 11.19 -0.14 -2.52
C GLY A 89 12.15 -0.50 -3.65
N GLY A 90 11.78 -0.24 -4.90
CA GLY A 90 12.66 -0.43 -6.06
C GLY A 90 13.95 0.38 -5.96
N LEU A 91 13.87 1.64 -5.53
CA LEU A 91 15.04 2.48 -5.30
C LEU A 91 15.94 1.93 -4.17
N CYS A 92 15.36 1.46 -3.08
CA CYS A 92 16.11 0.83 -1.99
C CYS A 92 16.83 -0.45 -2.45
N LEU A 93 16.21 -1.28 -3.28
CA LEU A 93 16.86 -2.45 -3.87
C LEU A 93 18.06 -2.06 -4.74
N TYR A 94 17.89 -1.04 -5.55
CA TYR A 94 18.94 -0.54 -6.42
C TYR A 94 20.14 0.05 -5.64
N VAL A 95 19.86 0.90 -4.64
CA VAL A 95 20.92 1.56 -3.82
C VAL A 95 21.69 0.56 -2.96
N ASN A 96 21.04 -0.52 -2.50
CA ASN A 96 21.69 -1.55 -1.68
C ASN A 96 22.27 -2.71 -2.49
N ASP A 97 22.34 -2.59 -3.82
CA ASP A 97 22.89 -3.60 -4.74
C ASP A 97 22.27 -5.01 -4.55
N ILE A 98 20.98 -5.06 -4.26
CA ILE A 98 20.27 -6.32 -4.06
C ILE A 98 19.83 -6.86 -5.41
N ASN A 99 20.37 -8.02 -5.79
CA ASN A 99 20.13 -8.66 -7.09
C ASN A 99 19.19 -9.87 -7.01
N ASP A 100 18.38 -9.97 -5.96
CA ASP A 100 17.42 -11.07 -5.83
C ASP A 100 16.17 -10.79 -6.67
N SER A 101 15.91 -11.66 -7.64
CA SER A 101 14.74 -11.56 -8.53
C SER A 101 13.41 -11.62 -7.78
N SER A 102 13.35 -12.30 -6.64
CA SER A 102 12.14 -12.39 -5.81
C SER A 102 11.78 -11.04 -5.17
N GLU A 103 12.78 -10.26 -4.78
CA GLU A 103 12.59 -8.91 -4.23
C GLU A 103 12.11 -7.93 -5.31
N TYR A 104 12.67 -8.00 -6.51
CA TYR A 104 12.23 -7.14 -7.63
C TYR A 104 10.80 -7.43 -8.09
N PHE A 105 10.28 -8.63 -7.89
CA PHE A 105 8.89 -8.97 -8.19
C PHE A 105 7.89 -8.16 -7.33
N LEU A 106 8.28 -7.76 -6.13
CA LEU A 106 7.44 -6.95 -5.24
C LEU A 106 7.15 -5.56 -5.81
N VAL A 107 8.07 -4.99 -6.56
CA VAL A 107 7.93 -3.65 -7.15
C VAL A 107 6.71 -3.57 -8.08
N PRO A 108 6.61 -4.35 -9.16
CA PRO A 108 5.43 -4.33 -10.02
C PRO A 108 4.16 -4.76 -9.29
N PHE A 109 4.24 -5.66 -8.32
CA PHE A 109 3.10 -6.08 -7.53
C PHE A 109 2.47 -4.90 -6.77
N PHE A 110 3.27 -4.10 -6.07
CA PHE A 110 2.77 -2.94 -5.32
C PHE A 110 2.25 -1.83 -6.23
N ILE A 111 2.92 -1.58 -7.37
CA ILE A 111 2.47 -0.58 -8.33
C ILE A 111 1.13 -1.00 -8.98
N LEU A 112 1.00 -2.24 -9.42
CA LEU A 112 -0.25 -2.75 -9.98
C LEU A 112 -1.39 -2.73 -8.95
N SER A 113 -1.10 -3.10 -7.71
CA SER A 113 -2.05 -3.03 -6.60
C SER A 113 -2.55 -1.61 -6.38
N SER A 114 -1.66 -0.62 -6.42
CA SER A 114 -2.02 0.80 -6.33
C SER A 114 -2.95 1.23 -7.46
N ILE A 115 -2.67 0.85 -8.70
CA ILE A 115 -3.51 1.18 -9.86
C ILE A 115 -4.91 0.55 -9.73
N ILE A 116 -5.00 -0.70 -9.29
CA ILE A 116 -6.28 -1.38 -9.06
C ILE A 116 -7.10 -0.65 -8.00
N LEU A 117 -6.49 -0.23 -6.90
CA LEU A 117 -7.16 0.51 -5.84
C LEU A 117 -7.60 1.90 -6.29
N TYR A 118 -6.77 2.59 -7.07
CA TYR A 118 -7.14 3.88 -7.64
C TYR A 118 -8.37 3.78 -8.55
N ASN A 119 -8.41 2.80 -9.44
CA ASN A 119 -9.55 2.56 -10.32
C ASN A 119 -10.82 2.20 -9.51
N ALA A 120 -10.70 1.49 -8.40
CA ALA A 120 -11.82 1.18 -7.53
C ALA A 120 -12.42 2.44 -6.87
N THR A 121 -11.58 3.43 -6.51
CA THR A 121 -12.05 4.70 -5.94
C THR A 121 -12.78 5.55 -6.95
N THR A 122 -12.28 5.66 -8.18
CA THR A 122 -12.93 6.46 -9.24
C THR A 122 -14.32 5.94 -9.59
N VAL A 123 -14.51 4.63 -9.64
CA VAL A 123 -15.81 3.99 -9.89
C VAL A 123 -16.79 4.26 -8.74
N SER A 124 -16.33 4.28 -7.49
CA SER A 124 -17.19 4.58 -6.33
C SER A 124 -17.71 6.02 -6.35
N TYR A 125 -16.90 7.00 -6.76
CA TYR A 125 -17.32 8.40 -6.86
C TYR A 125 -18.37 8.62 -7.94
N THR A 126 -18.27 7.97 -9.09
CA THR A 126 -19.26 8.07 -10.17
C THR A 126 -20.64 7.52 -9.77
N HIS A 127 -20.68 6.52 -8.91
CA HIS A 127 -21.94 5.98 -8.39
C HIS A 127 -22.61 6.85 -7.32
N LEU A 128 -21.84 7.61 -6.53
CA LEU A 128 -22.37 8.49 -5.48
C LEU A 128 -22.92 9.81 -6.03
N THR A 129 -22.51 10.23 -7.23
CA THR A 129 -22.96 11.48 -7.85
C THR A 129 -24.23 11.31 -8.71
N LEU A 130 -24.57 10.12 -9.14
CA LEU A 130 -25.76 9.85 -9.99
C LEU A 130 -27.12 10.00 -9.30
N PRO A 131 -27.32 9.72 -8.00
CA PRO A 131 -28.65 9.86 -7.36
C PRO A 131 -29.09 11.30 -7.08
N THR A 132 -28.16 12.25 -6.94
CA THR A 132 -28.48 13.64 -6.59
C THR A 132 -29.08 14.44 -7.74
N ASN A 133 -28.97 13.99 -8.97
CA ASN A 133 -29.56 14.61 -10.15
C ASN A 133 -31.02 14.22 -10.40
N ARG A 134 -31.63 13.37 -9.58
CA ARG A 134 -33.02 12.90 -9.74
C ARG A 134 -34.03 13.62 -8.88
N GLU A 135 -33.63 14.50 -8.00
CA GLU A 135 -34.50 15.24 -7.10
C GLU A 135 -34.90 16.67 -7.62
N VAL A 136 -34.69 16.89 -8.88
CA VAL A 136 -35.14 18.15 -9.50
C VAL A 136 -36.45 17.90 -10.30
#